data_f3fdd492e2fcb5d1adf27e94c5bf72bd
#
_entry.id   f3fdd492e2fcb5d1adf27e94c5bf72bd
#
_cell.length_a   1.000
_cell.length_b   1.000
_cell.length_c   1.000
_cell.angle_alpha   90.00
_cell.angle_beta   90.00
_cell.angle_gamma   90.00
#
_symmetry.space_group_name_H-M   'P 1'
#
loop_
_entity.id
_entity.type
_entity.pdbx_description
1 polymer ?
#
loop_
_entity_poly.entity_id
_entity_poly.type
_entity_poly.pdbx_seq_one_letter_code
_entity_poly.pdbx_strand_id
1 'polypeptide(L)'
;MNTMKPLVLLAFSLSLFAQDYKLEPIATATPDLPAAYAPLIETQGYRVTGPKGTWCEVWFRKAIPNGPKPSDSAIVFPFAQGTLIGVIRFTGQGEDRRGQTLKPGVYTLRYSDYPVDGAHQGVAPQRDFALLTPIASDSDPNAMPDFETLVKMSNKASNSPHPAVLSMEGPQGGTFPAVAQEGDTDWVLNVKVGDTAIGLIVVGKAQG
;
A
#
# COMPACT_ATOMS: atom_id res chain seq x y z
N MET A 1 18.28 -30.92 -60.49
CA MET A 1 19.00 -30.07 -59.53
C MET A 1 17.98 -29.26 -58.77
N ASN A 2 17.60 -29.74 -57.56
CA ASN A 2 16.65 -29.03 -56.70
C ASN A 2 17.43 -28.12 -55.76
N THR A 3 17.27 -26.82 -55.91
CA THR A 3 17.87 -25.81 -55.04
C THR A 3 16.93 -25.61 -53.83
N MET A 4 17.31 -26.16 -52.68
CA MET A 4 16.70 -25.85 -51.39
C MET A 4 17.08 -24.41 -50.99
N LYS A 5 16.07 -23.56 -50.84
CA LYS A 5 16.24 -22.20 -50.25
C LYS A 5 16.26 -22.32 -48.71
N PRO A 6 17.23 -21.73 -48.00
CA PRO A 6 17.22 -21.74 -46.57
C PRO A 6 16.10 -20.83 -46.04
N LEU A 7 15.28 -21.37 -45.15
CA LEU A 7 14.28 -20.65 -44.36
C LEU A 7 15.00 -19.97 -43.21
N VAL A 8 15.17 -18.66 -43.24
CA VAL A 8 15.71 -17.89 -42.12
C VAL A 8 14.58 -17.64 -41.14
N LEU A 9 14.62 -18.35 -40.02
CA LEU A 9 13.73 -18.09 -38.87
C LEU A 9 14.25 -16.86 -38.14
N LEU A 10 13.53 -15.75 -38.26
CA LEU A 10 13.79 -14.54 -37.45
C LEU A 10 13.17 -14.74 -36.06
N ALA A 11 14.01 -15.06 -35.08
CA ALA A 11 13.58 -15.13 -33.69
C ALA A 11 13.39 -13.70 -33.18
N PHE A 12 12.13 -13.28 -33.02
CA PHE A 12 11.77 -12.05 -32.32
C PHE A 12 11.92 -12.30 -30.81
N SER A 13 13.00 -11.81 -30.21
CA SER A 13 13.13 -11.75 -28.76
C SER A 13 12.19 -10.65 -28.25
N LEU A 14 11.04 -11.03 -27.69
CA LEU A 14 10.25 -10.11 -26.86
C LEU A 14 11.09 -9.87 -25.58
N SER A 15 11.72 -8.70 -25.52
CA SER A 15 12.24 -8.20 -24.24
C SER A 15 11.03 -7.86 -23.38
N LEU A 16 10.70 -8.73 -22.41
CA LEU A 16 9.85 -8.33 -21.29
C LEU A 16 10.60 -7.21 -20.55
N PHE A 17 10.16 -5.98 -20.74
CA PHE A 17 10.60 -4.89 -19.87
C PHE A 17 10.03 -5.18 -18.49
N ALA A 18 10.89 -5.57 -17.55
CA ALA A 18 10.54 -5.60 -16.13
C ALA A 18 9.97 -4.21 -15.77
N GLN A 19 8.80 -4.21 -15.14
CA GLN A 19 8.19 -2.95 -14.67
C GLN A 19 8.91 -2.55 -13.39
N ASP A 20 10.02 -1.84 -13.50
CA ASP A 20 10.78 -1.39 -12.34
C ASP A 20 10.09 -0.21 -11.67
N TYR A 21 9.88 -0.33 -10.35
CA TYR A 21 9.48 0.79 -9.50
C TYR A 21 10.68 1.29 -8.71
N LYS A 22 10.76 2.61 -8.54
CA LYS A 22 11.85 3.30 -7.84
C LYS A 22 11.29 4.13 -6.70
N LEU A 23 12.08 4.25 -5.64
CA LEU A 23 11.77 5.05 -4.47
C LEU A 23 12.59 6.33 -4.47
N GLU A 24 11.93 7.46 -4.28
CA GLU A 24 12.56 8.78 -4.14
C GLU A 24 12.03 9.47 -2.87
N PRO A 25 12.91 10.09 -2.06
CA PRO A 25 12.46 10.89 -0.93
C PRO A 25 11.78 12.18 -1.40
N ILE A 26 10.74 12.59 -0.68
CA ILE A 26 10.05 13.87 -0.86
C ILE A 26 10.29 14.71 0.39
N ALA A 27 10.90 15.89 0.24
CA ALA A 27 11.24 16.76 1.37
C ALA A 27 10.09 17.68 1.81
N THR A 28 8.92 17.57 1.19
CA THR A 28 7.76 18.43 1.48
C THR A 28 6.60 17.63 2.04
N ALA A 29 5.82 18.25 2.93
CA ALA A 29 4.57 17.67 3.40
C ALA A 29 3.59 17.43 2.24
N THR A 30 2.67 16.47 2.41
CA THR A 30 1.62 16.23 1.42
C THR A 30 0.74 17.48 1.27
N PRO A 31 0.39 17.86 0.03
CA PRO A 31 -0.62 18.90 -0.22
C PRO A 31 -1.98 18.51 0.39
N ASP A 32 -2.76 19.51 0.74
CA ASP A 32 -4.16 19.35 1.19
C ASP A 32 -4.34 18.51 2.47
N LEU A 33 -3.29 18.39 3.29
CA LEU A 33 -3.38 17.71 4.57
C LEU A 33 -4.14 18.58 5.59
N PRO A 34 -5.25 18.10 6.17
CA PRO A 34 -5.97 18.86 7.18
C PRO A 34 -5.08 19.22 8.37
N ALA A 35 -5.31 20.37 8.99
CA ALA A 35 -4.48 20.90 10.07
C ALA A 35 -4.30 19.93 11.25
N ALA A 36 -5.32 19.09 11.53
CA ALA A 36 -5.24 18.07 12.57
C ALA A 36 -4.21 16.97 12.30
N TYR A 37 -3.90 16.72 11.03
CA TYR A 37 -2.95 15.68 10.59
C TYR A 37 -1.51 16.18 10.56
N ALA A 38 -1.29 17.43 10.17
CA ALA A 38 0.05 17.99 9.94
C ALA A 38 1.06 17.77 11.08
N PRO A 39 0.69 17.93 12.37
CA PRO A 39 1.63 17.69 13.47
C PRO A 39 2.04 16.22 13.63
N LEU A 40 1.20 15.28 13.15
CA LEU A 40 1.35 13.84 13.39
C LEU A 40 2.06 13.11 12.25
N ILE A 41 2.05 13.67 11.05
CA ILE A 41 2.62 13.07 9.85
C ILE A 41 4.03 13.66 9.61
N GLU A 42 4.96 12.81 9.19
CA GLU A 42 6.31 13.24 8.80
C GLU A 42 6.25 14.24 7.64
N THR A 43 7.14 15.23 7.65
CA THR A 43 7.30 16.14 6.52
C THR A 43 8.01 15.47 5.35
N GLN A 44 8.90 14.54 5.64
CA GLN A 44 9.53 13.71 4.63
C GLN A 44 8.59 12.58 4.24
N GLY A 45 8.31 12.48 2.94
CA GLY A 45 7.58 11.37 2.34
C GLY A 45 8.43 10.62 1.34
N TYR A 46 7.78 9.68 0.66
CA TYR A 46 8.40 8.81 -0.33
C TYR A 46 7.53 8.75 -1.58
N ARG A 47 8.13 8.96 -2.74
CA ARG A 47 7.50 8.79 -4.04
C ARG A 47 7.89 7.44 -4.62
N VAL A 48 6.90 6.67 -5.02
CA VAL A 48 7.07 5.46 -5.81
C VAL A 48 6.79 5.81 -7.27
N THR A 49 7.81 5.68 -8.11
CA THR A 49 7.74 5.97 -9.54
C THR A 49 7.85 4.67 -10.31
N GLY A 50 6.88 4.40 -11.16
CA GLY A 50 6.84 3.24 -12.05
C GLY A 50 7.01 3.62 -13.53
N PRO A 51 6.79 2.67 -14.45
CA PRO A 51 6.98 2.88 -15.89
C PRO A 51 6.12 3.98 -16.51
N LYS A 52 4.99 4.30 -15.85
CA LYS A 52 4.05 5.33 -16.31
C LYS A 52 4.20 6.67 -15.57
N GLY A 53 5.25 6.84 -14.78
CA GLY A 53 5.48 8.02 -13.92
C GLY A 53 5.16 7.76 -12.45
N THR A 54 4.85 8.81 -11.70
CA THR A 54 4.53 8.69 -10.28
C THR A 54 3.32 7.80 -10.06
N TRP A 55 3.54 6.68 -9.36
CA TRP A 55 2.46 5.77 -8.96
C TRP A 55 1.74 6.30 -7.72
N CYS A 56 2.48 6.49 -6.63
CA CYS A 56 1.95 7.05 -5.39
C CYS A 56 3.03 7.81 -4.62
N GLU A 57 2.57 8.60 -3.66
CA GLU A 57 3.41 9.26 -2.68
C GLU A 57 2.88 8.94 -1.29
N VAL A 58 3.76 8.62 -0.33
CA VAL A 58 3.36 8.15 1.01
C VAL A 58 4.11 8.94 2.07
N TRP A 59 3.40 9.36 3.11
CA TRP A 59 3.95 9.97 4.33
C TRP A 59 3.46 9.19 5.54
N PHE A 60 4.36 8.85 6.42
CA PHE A 60 4.03 8.02 7.59
C PHE A 60 3.83 8.87 8.84
N ARG A 61 3.17 8.27 9.83
CA ARG A 61 2.99 8.89 11.15
C ARG A 61 4.32 8.88 11.91
N LYS A 62 4.64 9.99 12.58
CA LYS A 62 5.88 10.17 13.36
C LYS A 62 6.02 9.18 14.51
N ALA A 63 4.90 8.89 15.18
CA ALA A 63 4.86 7.97 16.30
C ALA A 63 3.52 7.24 16.34
N ILE A 64 3.56 5.94 16.62
CA ILE A 64 2.36 5.13 16.81
C ILE A 64 1.82 5.36 18.23
N PRO A 65 0.54 5.72 18.38
CA PRO A 65 -0.06 5.86 19.70
C PRO A 65 -0.12 4.52 20.42
N ASN A 66 0.01 4.56 21.75
CA ASN A 66 -0.24 3.38 22.56
C ASN A 66 -1.71 2.95 22.44
N GLY A 67 -1.94 1.66 22.31
CA GLY A 67 -3.27 1.07 22.20
C GLY A 67 -3.24 -0.41 22.56
N PRO A 68 -4.40 -1.06 22.64
CA PRO A 68 -4.47 -2.50 22.85
C PRO A 68 -3.79 -3.22 21.68
N LYS A 69 -2.80 -4.03 22.01
CA LYS A 69 -2.11 -4.85 21.01
C LYS A 69 -2.99 -6.03 20.61
N PRO A 70 -2.94 -6.46 19.35
CA PRO A 70 -3.56 -7.71 18.94
C PRO A 70 -3.08 -8.88 19.81
N SER A 71 -4.01 -9.75 20.20
CA SER A 71 -3.70 -10.96 20.99
C SER A 71 -3.41 -12.19 20.12
N ASP A 72 -3.68 -12.10 18.81
CA ASP A 72 -3.52 -13.18 17.85
C ASP A 72 -2.06 -13.26 17.37
N SER A 73 -1.42 -14.42 17.51
CA SER A 73 -0.05 -14.66 17.07
C SER A 73 0.15 -14.65 15.53
N ALA A 74 -0.94 -14.72 14.77
CA ALA A 74 -0.90 -14.60 13.31
C ALA A 74 -0.81 -13.14 12.83
N ILE A 75 -0.90 -12.17 13.73
CA ILE A 75 -0.74 -10.74 13.45
C ILE A 75 0.72 -10.35 13.66
N VAL A 76 1.29 -9.69 12.67
CA VAL A 76 2.72 -9.34 12.65
C VAL A 76 3.00 -8.04 13.39
N PHE A 77 2.09 -7.04 13.25
CA PHE A 77 2.35 -5.71 13.77
C PHE A 77 1.67 -5.44 15.11
N PRO A 78 2.37 -4.78 16.04
CA PRO A 78 1.82 -4.45 17.36
C PRO A 78 0.91 -3.20 17.34
N PHE A 79 0.21 -2.97 16.23
CA PHE A 79 -0.66 -1.82 16.08
C PHE A 79 -2.06 -2.12 16.59
N ALA A 80 -2.69 -1.15 17.26
CA ALA A 80 -4.09 -1.25 17.62
C ALA A 80 -4.98 -1.10 16.37
N GLN A 81 -6.12 -1.79 16.35
CA GLN A 81 -7.15 -1.64 15.33
C GLN A 81 -7.49 -0.17 15.09
N GLY A 82 -7.57 0.26 13.84
CA GLY A 82 -7.93 1.62 13.45
C GLY A 82 -6.80 2.64 13.56
N THR A 83 -5.61 2.25 14.00
CA THR A 83 -4.46 3.16 14.11
C THR A 83 -4.13 3.81 12.76
N LEU A 84 -4.07 5.14 12.73
CA LEU A 84 -3.51 5.87 11.59
C LEU A 84 -2.00 5.60 11.51
N ILE A 85 -1.54 5.00 10.41
CA ILE A 85 -0.12 4.73 10.17
C ILE A 85 0.50 5.71 9.18
N GLY A 86 -0.31 6.41 8.37
CA GLY A 86 0.17 7.38 7.41
C GLY A 86 -0.91 7.90 6.49
N VAL A 87 -0.48 8.59 5.44
CA VAL A 87 -1.32 9.05 4.32
C VAL A 87 -0.66 8.70 3.00
N ILE A 88 -1.47 8.38 2.01
CA ILE A 88 -1.02 8.10 0.64
C ILE A 88 -1.73 9.03 -0.34
N ARG A 89 -1.00 9.51 -1.34
CA ARG A 89 -1.54 10.31 -2.43
C ARG A 89 -1.35 9.59 -3.76
N PHE A 90 -2.43 9.46 -4.51
CA PHE A 90 -2.37 9.10 -5.92
C PHE A 90 -2.50 10.38 -6.76
N THR A 91 -1.49 10.69 -7.57
CA THR A 91 -1.49 11.86 -8.47
C THR A 91 -2.29 11.59 -9.73
N GLY A 92 -2.38 10.34 -10.13
CA GLY A 92 -3.23 9.80 -11.18
C GLY A 92 -4.18 8.75 -10.62
N GLN A 93 -4.74 7.92 -11.49
CA GLN A 93 -5.54 6.78 -11.08
C GLN A 93 -4.66 5.78 -10.31
N GLY A 94 -5.07 5.44 -9.09
CA GLY A 94 -4.47 4.40 -8.27
C GLY A 94 -5.22 3.07 -8.39
N GLU A 95 -4.70 2.07 -7.71
CA GLU A 95 -5.31 0.75 -7.59
C GLU A 95 -5.01 0.16 -6.21
N ASP A 96 -5.97 -0.52 -5.62
CA ASP A 96 -5.79 -1.22 -4.36
C ASP A 96 -5.38 -2.69 -4.57
N ARG A 97 -5.13 -3.41 -3.47
CA ARG A 97 -4.73 -4.82 -3.51
C ARG A 97 -5.78 -5.76 -4.14
N ARG A 98 -7.03 -5.36 -4.19
CA ARG A 98 -8.14 -6.10 -4.83
C ARG A 98 -8.30 -5.79 -6.32
N GLY A 99 -7.52 -4.87 -6.86
CA GLY A 99 -7.63 -4.39 -8.23
C GLY A 99 -8.73 -3.35 -8.41
N GLN A 100 -9.25 -2.76 -7.33
CA GLN A 100 -10.25 -1.69 -7.40
C GLN A 100 -9.56 -0.37 -7.76
N THR A 101 -10.15 0.35 -8.70
CA THR A 101 -9.65 1.66 -9.11
C THR A 101 -9.87 2.71 -8.04
N LEU A 102 -8.83 3.46 -7.71
CA LEU A 102 -8.86 4.62 -6.81
C LEU A 102 -8.73 5.91 -7.61
N LYS A 103 -9.53 6.92 -7.25
CA LYS A 103 -9.43 8.25 -7.88
C LYS A 103 -8.16 8.95 -7.43
N PRO A 104 -7.63 9.91 -8.23
CA PRO A 104 -6.60 10.82 -7.74
C PRO A 104 -7.04 11.51 -6.46
N GLY A 105 -6.14 11.61 -5.47
CA GLY A 105 -6.46 12.22 -4.19
C GLY A 105 -5.59 11.74 -3.04
N VAL A 106 -5.88 12.25 -1.85
CA VAL A 106 -5.21 11.88 -0.60
C VAL A 106 -6.12 10.97 0.22
N TYR A 107 -5.52 9.90 0.72
CA TYR A 107 -6.19 8.88 1.54
C TYR A 107 -5.41 8.67 2.83
N THR A 108 -6.12 8.46 3.93
CA THR A 108 -5.51 7.95 5.16
C THR A 108 -5.23 6.46 5.02
N LEU A 109 -4.14 6.00 5.64
CA LEU A 109 -3.79 4.60 5.81
C LEU A 109 -4.06 4.24 7.27
N ARG A 110 -5.09 3.43 7.51
CA ARG A 110 -5.43 2.95 8.85
C ARG A 110 -5.21 1.46 8.95
N TYR A 111 -4.45 1.07 9.94
CA TYR A 111 -4.14 -0.32 10.22
C TYR A 111 -5.39 -1.10 10.62
N SER A 112 -5.49 -2.30 10.13
CA SER A 112 -6.50 -3.29 10.51
C SER A 112 -5.97 -4.70 10.29
N ASP A 113 -6.61 -5.69 10.89
CA ASP A 113 -6.37 -7.10 10.64
C ASP A 113 -7.64 -7.80 10.15
N TYR A 114 -7.47 -8.81 9.30
CA TYR A 114 -8.61 -9.59 8.81
C TYR A 114 -9.26 -10.38 9.93
N PRO A 115 -10.61 -10.32 10.06
CA PRO A 115 -11.32 -11.15 11.03
C PRO A 115 -11.11 -12.65 10.76
N VAL A 116 -11.13 -13.45 11.83
CA VAL A 116 -11.04 -14.92 11.74
C VAL A 116 -12.44 -15.47 11.46
N ASP A 117 -12.93 -15.26 10.26
CA ASP A 117 -14.27 -15.71 9.84
C ASP A 117 -14.25 -16.77 8.73
N GLY A 118 -13.05 -17.19 8.30
CA GLY A 118 -12.84 -18.16 7.23
C GLY A 118 -13.02 -17.61 5.82
N ALA A 119 -13.52 -16.38 5.66
CA ALA A 119 -13.82 -15.81 4.34
C ALA A 119 -12.59 -15.14 3.68
N HIS A 120 -11.54 -14.85 4.44
CA HIS A 120 -10.39 -14.07 3.98
C HIS A 120 -9.08 -14.87 3.90
N GLN A 121 -9.16 -16.20 3.96
CA GLN A 121 -7.98 -17.07 3.88
C GLN A 121 -7.35 -17.02 2.48
N GLY A 122 -6.04 -16.78 2.42
CA GLY A 122 -5.27 -16.75 1.17
C GLY A 122 -5.37 -15.47 0.35
N VAL A 123 -6.11 -14.45 0.80
CA VAL A 123 -6.30 -13.18 0.06
C VAL A 123 -5.08 -12.26 0.17
N ALA A 124 -4.26 -12.42 1.21
CA ALA A 124 -3.06 -11.63 1.45
C ALA A 124 -1.97 -12.50 2.06
N PRO A 125 -0.68 -12.11 1.93
CA PRO A 125 0.45 -12.85 2.54
C PRO A 125 0.28 -13.01 4.05
N GLN A 126 -0.29 -12.02 4.70
CA GLN A 126 -0.54 -11.97 6.14
C GLN A 126 -1.92 -11.36 6.41
N ARG A 127 -2.38 -11.43 7.67
CA ARG A 127 -3.67 -10.86 8.05
C ARG A 127 -3.64 -9.34 8.20
N ASP A 128 -2.46 -8.76 8.28
CA ASP A 128 -2.25 -7.33 8.47
C ASP A 128 -2.48 -6.56 7.16
N PHE A 129 -3.20 -5.46 7.23
CA PHE A 129 -3.43 -4.60 6.07
C PHE A 129 -3.71 -3.14 6.48
N ALA A 130 -3.63 -2.24 5.51
CA ALA A 130 -4.04 -0.85 5.66
C ALA A 130 -5.32 -0.60 4.86
N LEU A 131 -6.33 0.00 5.50
CA LEU A 131 -7.53 0.51 4.86
C LEU A 131 -7.32 1.95 4.40
N LEU A 132 -7.68 2.21 3.13
CA LEU A 132 -7.60 3.54 2.54
C LEU A 132 -8.94 4.25 2.70
N THR A 133 -8.93 5.41 3.31
CA THR A 133 -10.12 6.27 3.44
C THR A 133 -9.83 7.64 2.83
N PRO A 134 -10.70 8.20 1.97
CA PRO A 134 -10.52 9.56 1.51
C PRO A 134 -10.32 10.51 2.69
N ILE A 135 -9.29 11.35 2.66
CA ILE A 135 -8.93 12.22 3.79
C ILE A 135 -10.09 13.08 4.28
N ALA A 136 -10.96 13.52 3.37
CA ALA A 136 -12.16 14.29 3.69
C ALA A 136 -13.23 13.49 4.49
N SER A 137 -13.13 12.16 4.52
CA SER A 137 -14.03 11.27 5.25
C SER A 137 -13.44 10.75 6.57
N ASP A 138 -12.23 11.17 6.90
CA ASP A 138 -11.51 10.78 8.10
C ASP A 138 -11.04 12.07 8.81
N SER A 139 -11.87 12.58 9.73
CA SER A 139 -11.68 13.91 10.32
C SER A 139 -10.79 13.92 11.56
N ASP A 140 -10.64 12.79 12.25
CA ASP A 140 -9.87 12.69 13.50
C ASP A 140 -8.71 11.70 13.37
N PRO A 141 -7.46 12.20 13.22
CA PRO A 141 -6.29 11.35 13.09
C PRO A 141 -5.96 10.51 14.34
N ASN A 142 -6.55 10.83 15.49
CA ASN A 142 -6.35 10.10 16.75
C ASN A 142 -7.47 9.11 17.05
N ALA A 143 -8.58 9.15 16.31
CA ALA A 143 -9.60 8.13 16.42
C ALA A 143 -9.03 6.74 16.08
N MET A 144 -9.55 5.73 16.75
CA MET A 144 -9.26 4.32 16.49
C MET A 144 -10.58 3.60 16.16
N PRO A 145 -11.10 3.79 14.94
CA PRO A 145 -12.37 3.17 14.55
C PRO A 145 -12.25 1.65 14.54
N ASP A 146 -13.33 1.00 14.94
CA ASP A 146 -13.47 -0.45 14.81
C ASP A 146 -13.49 -0.89 13.34
N PHE A 147 -13.42 -2.20 13.12
CA PHE A 147 -13.34 -2.77 11.78
C PHE A 147 -14.53 -2.38 10.90
N GLU A 148 -15.77 -2.48 11.42
CA GLU A 148 -16.96 -2.16 10.64
C GLU A 148 -17.04 -0.69 10.24
N THR A 149 -16.71 0.20 11.17
CA THR A 149 -16.65 1.65 10.91
C THR A 149 -15.60 1.96 9.86
N LEU A 150 -14.44 1.34 9.96
CA LEU A 150 -13.34 1.54 9.04
C LEU A 150 -13.68 1.05 7.63
N VAL A 151 -14.33 -0.11 7.50
CA VAL A 151 -14.84 -0.62 6.23
C VAL A 151 -15.83 0.36 5.60
N LYS A 152 -16.80 0.89 6.37
CA LYS A 152 -17.77 1.89 5.87
C LYS A 152 -17.09 3.19 5.38
N MET A 153 -16.03 3.62 6.07
CA MET A 153 -15.25 4.79 5.67
C MET A 153 -14.48 4.51 4.38
N SER A 154 -13.88 3.34 4.26
CA SER A 154 -13.04 2.92 3.13
C SER A 154 -13.84 2.61 1.86
N ASN A 155 -15.08 2.17 1.97
CA ASN A 155 -15.96 1.95 0.81
C ASN A 155 -16.14 3.22 -0.04
N LYS A 156 -15.95 4.40 0.55
CA LYS A 156 -15.96 5.68 -0.19
C LYS A 156 -14.74 5.85 -1.10
N ALA A 157 -13.62 5.19 -0.81
CA ALA A 157 -12.42 5.21 -1.63
C ALA A 157 -12.59 4.34 -2.89
N SER A 158 -13.08 3.12 -2.72
CA SER A 158 -13.25 2.13 -3.80
C SER A 158 -14.51 2.37 -4.64
N ASN A 159 -15.47 3.15 -4.12
CA ASN A 159 -16.82 3.29 -4.71
C ASN A 159 -17.49 1.93 -4.97
N SER A 160 -17.27 0.97 -4.07
CA SER A 160 -17.77 -0.40 -4.13
C SER A 160 -18.24 -0.86 -2.74
N PRO A 161 -18.94 -1.99 -2.62
CA PRO A 161 -19.28 -2.57 -1.31
C PRO A 161 -18.04 -3.13 -0.55
N HIS A 162 -16.89 -3.21 -1.22
CA HIS A 162 -15.64 -3.68 -0.63
C HIS A 162 -14.71 -2.50 -0.30
N PRO A 163 -14.07 -2.51 0.86
CA PRO A 163 -13.11 -1.46 1.23
C PRO A 163 -11.89 -1.46 0.31
N ALA A 164 -11.25 -0.32 0.17
CA ALA A 164 -9.95 -0.19 -0.48
C ALA A 164 -8.83 -0.60 0.47
N VAL A 165 -7.99 -1.54 0.07
CA VAL A 165 -6.98 -2.15 0.94
C VAL A 165 -5.60 -2.20 0.30
N LEU A 166 -4.54 -2.04 1.12
CA LEU A 166 -3.18 -2.42 0.80
C LEU A 166 -2.72 -3.47 1.81
N SER A 167 -2.19 -4.60 1.35
CA SER A 167 -1.66 -5.63 2.24
C SER A 167 -0.38 -5.15 2.92
N MET A 168 -0.19 -5.57 4.16
CA MET A 168 1.03 -5.33 4.93
C MET A 168 1.68 -6.67 5.25
N GLU A 169 3.00 -6.65 5.33
CA GLU A 169 3.78 -7.84 5.65
C GLU A 169 5.04 -7.46 6.44
N GLY A 170 5.69 -8.45 7.04
CA GLY A 170 6.99 -8.25 7.68
C GLY A 170 7.98 -7.66 6.66
N PRO A 171 8.80 -6.67 7.05
CA PRO A 171 9.67 -6.00 6.10
C PRO A 171 10.71 -6.96 5.53
N GLN A 172 10.97 -6.84 4.24
CA GLN A 172 11.97 -7.63 3.55
C GLN A 172 13.31 -6.87 3.51
N GLY A 173 14.40 -7.58 3.83
CA GLY A 173 15.74 -6.98 3.84
C GLY A 173 16.01 -6.08 5.05
N GLY A 174 17.22 -5.48 5.10
CA GLY A 174 17.71 -4.68 6.23
C GLY A 174 17.83 -3.19 5.96
N THR A 175 17.52 -2.72 4.75
CA THR A 175 17.64 -1.31 4.37
C THR A 175 16.29 -0.61 4.34
N PHE A 176 16.16 0.50 5.05
CA PHE A 176 14.95 1.32 5.10
C PHE A 176 15.29 2.80 4.87
N PRO A 177 14.56 3.54 4.04
CA PRO A 177 13.45 3.08 3.19
C PRO A 177 13.95 2.37 1.92
N ALA A 178 13.16 1.44 1.38
CA ALA A 178 13.41 0.79 0.10
C ALA A 178 12.09 0.39 -0.57
N VAL A 179 12.08 0.28 -1.89
CA VAL A 179 11.04 -0.44 -2.64
C VAL A 179 11.69 -1.64 -3.29
N ALA A 180 11.08 -2.80 -3.15
CA ALA A 180 11.58 -4.06 -3.69
C ALA A 180 10.47 -4.85 -4.33
N GLN A 181 10.79 -5.60 -5.40
CA GLN A 181 9.86 -6.54 -6.01
C GLN A 181 9.83 -7.83 -5.19
N GLU A 182 8.64 -8.33 -4.95
CA GLU A 182 8.39 -9.64 -4.38
C GLU A 182 7.52 -10.48 -5.30
N GLY A 183 7.91 -11.72 -5.53
CA GLY A 183 7.25 -12.56 -6.53
C GLY A 183 7.26 -11.89 -7.90
N ASP A 184 6.20 -12.15 -8.68
CA ASP A 184 6.13 -11.71 -10.08
C ASP A 184 5.53 -10.30 -10.24
N THR A 185 4.68 -9.85 -9.32
CA THR A 185 3.84 -8.66 -9.52
C THR A 185 3.87 -7.65 -8.39
N ASP A 186 4.28 -8.06 -7.20
CA ASP A 186 4.17 -7.23 -6.01
C ASP A 186 5.41 -6.34 -5.82
N TRP A 187 5.16 -5.08 -5.45
CA TRP A 187 6.21 -4.13 -5.07
C TRP A 187 5.93 -3.63 -3.66
N VAL A 188 6.87 -3.92 -2.79
CA VAL A 188 6.77 -3.66 -1.36
C VAL A 188 7.59 -2.44 -0.98
N LEU A 189 6.92 -1.46 -0.39
CA LEU A 189 7.56 -0.31 0.23
C LEU A 189 7.96 -0.69 1.66
N ASN A 190 9.23 -0.91 1.89
CA ASN A 190 9.82 -1.23 3.17
C ASN A 190 10.24 0.05 3.88
N VAL A 191 9.61 0.36 5.02
CA VAL A 191 9.82 1.62 5.77
C VAL A 191 9.69 1.40 7.27
N LYS A 192 10.01 2.45 8.04
CA LYS A 192 9.68 2.52 9.47
C LYS A 192 8.49 3.47 9.69
N VAL A 193 7.58 3.07 10.58
CA VAL A 193 6.51 3.90 11.11
C VAL A 193 6.74 4.00 12.61
N GLY A 194 7.21 5.16 13.07
CA GLY A 194 7.85 5.25 14.37
C GLY A 194 9.05 4.29 14.42
N ASP A 195 9.08 3.42 15.42
CA ASP A 195 10.14 2.40 15.60
C ASP A 195 9.84 1.06 14.91
N THR A 196 8.65 0.89 14.34
CA THR A 196 8.22 -0.37 13.75
C THR A 196 8.53 -0.39 12.26
N ALA A 197 9.33 -1.37 11.82
CA ALA A 197 9.57 -1.61 10.41
C ALA A 197 8.39 -2.39 9.80
N ILE A 198 7.93 -1.95 8.64
CA ILE A 198 6.80 -2.55 7.90
C ILE A 198 7.14 -2.70 6.43
N GLY A 199 6.53 -3.69 5.77
CA GLY A 199 6.37 -3.80 4.33
C GLY A 199 4.94 -3.45 3.95
N LEU A 200 4.75 -2.48 3.06
CA LEU A 200 3.45 -2.10 2.51
C LEU A 200 3.44 -2.44 1.01
N ILE A 201 2.58 -3.37 0.59
CA ILE A 201 2.45 -3.73 -0.83
C ILE A 201 1.71 -2.59 -1.54
N VAL A 202 2.46 -1.72 -2.21
CA VAL A 202 1.92 -0.52 -2.88
C VAL A 202 1.56 -0.75 -4.34
N VAL A 203 2.06 -1.82 -4.95
CA VAL A 203 1.72 -2.28 -6.30
C VAL A 203 1.53 -3.79 -6.26
N GLY A 204 0.57 -4.29 -7.01
CA GLY A 204 0.26 -5.71 -7.12
C GLY A 204 -1.18 -6.02 -6.75
N LYS A 205 -1.67 -7.14 -7.26
CA LYS A 205 -3.02 -7.64 -7.00
C LYS A 205 -2.98 -8.96 -6.27
N ALA A 206 -3.86 -9.14 -5.28
CA ALA A 206 -4.07 -10.45 -4.69
C ALA A 206 -4.52 -11.43 -5.78
N GLN A 207 -3.89 -12.57 -5.83
CA GLN A 207 -4.34 -13.70 -6.64
C GLN A 207 -5.51 -14.33 -5.89
N GLY A 208 -6.73 -14.16 -6.39
CA GLY A 208 -7.94 -14.77 -5.83
C GLY A 208 -8.09 -16.23 -6.26
#